data_191909e26442e5de80e68dd980b4e15d
#
_entry.id   191909e26442e5de80e68dd980b4e15d
#
_cell.length_a   1.000
_cell.length_b   1.000
_cell.length_c   1.000
_cell.angle_alpha   90.00
_cell.angle_beta   90.00
_cell.angle_gamma   90.00
#
_symmetry.space_group_name_H-M   'P 1'
#
loop_
_entity.id
_entity.type
_entity.pdbx_description
1 polymer ?
#
loop_
_entity_poly.entity_id
_entity_poly.type
_entity_poly.pdbx_seq_one_letter_code
_entity_poly.pdbx_strand_id
1 'polypeptide(L)'
;YLAAVRDAEVALPEEISRELPAIVSAAKPDCEQQQWITLGDSTELVMVTSMMTGKRAESFPDTTECFTMNQGKLWVTLPYDLEEHFRRRLPTCNDSTECRMRLVQLLGLPPTCNYDCLLIFYADAKSIIRPTPDNETTDHEAELCFPDAATAEYREWFEKNVQSSYHSNFPYPWTRLGYTYDWNCDTPSHIGPGEFIVKKGATVKIARKVDCWTWYKELSTKK
;
A
#
# COMPACT_ATOMS: atom_id res chain seq x y z
N TYR A 1 -7.89 14.53 9.46
CA TYR A 1 -8.38 13.40 8.69
C TYR A 1 -9.52 13.76 7.73
N LEU A 2 -10.63 14.29 8.21
CA LEU A 2 -11.77 14.64 7.33
C LEU A 2 -11.45 15.73 6.29
N ALA A 3 -10.50 16.60 6.56
CA ALA A 3 -9.98 17.56 5.57
C ALA A 3 -9.24 16.81 4.44
N ALA A 4 -8.41 15.83 4.80
CA ALA A 4 -7.73 14.98 3.82
C ALA A 4 -8.72 14.19 2.93
N VAL A 5 -9.83 13.70 3.50
CA VAL A 5 -10.87 13.02 2.71
C VAL A 5 -11.49 13.95 1.67
N ARG A 6 -11.78 15.21 2.05
CA ARG A 6 -12.36 16.20 1.12
C ARG A 6 -11.37 16.63 0.05
N ASP A 7 -10.11 16.76 0.41
CA ASP A 7 -9.03 17.11 -0.50
C ASP A 7 -8.84 16.01 -1.56
N ALA A 8 -8.71 14.76 -1.11
CA ALA A 8 -8.55 13.61 -1.98
C ALA A 8 -9.77 13.30 -2.88
N GLU A 9 -10.96 13.89 -2.61
CA GLU A 9 -12.16 13.70 -3.44
C GLU A 9 -11.96 14.27 -4.86
N VAL A 10 -11.07 15.25 -5.02
CA VAL A 10 -10.76 15.86 -6.32
C VAL A 10 -9.29 15.64 -6.64
N ALA A 11 -8.99 14.66 -7.49
CA ALA A 11 -7.63 14.47 -7.97
C ALA A 11 -7.27 15.52 -9.03
N LEU A 12 -6.20 16.26 -8.81
CA LEU A 12 -5.76 17.36 -9.68
C LEU A 12 -4.49 16.96 -10.47
N PRO A 13 -4.32 17.48 -11.70
CA PRO A 13 -3.12 17.20 -12.50
C PRO A 13 -1.80 17.58 -11.82
N GLU A 14 -1.78 18.63 -11.03
CA GLU A 14 -0.63 19.10 -10.26
C GLU A 14 -0.25 18.21 -9.07
N GLU A 15 -1.12 17.28 -8.69
CA GLU A 15 -0.89 16.30 -7.63
C GLU A 15 -0.33 14.98 -8.15
N ILE A 16 -0.22 14.81 -9.46
CA ILE A 16 0.38 13.62 -10.06
C ILE A 16 1.85 13.53 -9.63
N SER A 17 2.19 12.48 -8.91
CA SER A 17 3.57 12.13 -8.62
C SER A 17 4.21 11.46 -9.84
N ARG A 18 5.47 11.79 -10.13
CA ARG A 18 6.31 11.14 -11.14
C ARG A 18 7.41 10.29 -10.50
N GLU A 19 7.29 10.04 -9.22
CA GLU A 19 8.23 9.28 -8.39
C GLU A 19 7.55 8.09 -7.71
N LEU A 20 6.42 7.60 -8.29
CA LEU A 20 5.76 6.42 -7.76
C LEU A 20 6.67 5.19 -7.89
N PRO A 21 6.67 4.28 -6.91
CA PRO A 21 7.41 3.04 -7.07
C PRO A 21 6.79 2.16 -8.15
N ALA A 22 7.62 1.57 -9.02
CA ALA A 22 7.19 0.66 -10.07
C ALA A 22 7.39 -0.82 -9.69
N ILE A 23 6.54 -1.70 -10.23
CA ILE A 23 6.66 -3.15 -10.11
C ILE A 23 6.78 -3.72 -11.52
N VAL A 24 8.01 -3.96 -11.99
CA VAL A 24 8.28 -4.42 -13.35
C VAL A 24 8.57 -5.92 -13.40
N SER A 25 9.73 -6.36 -12.89
CA SER A 25 10.13 -7.77 -12.82
C SER A 25 11.30 -7.97 -11.85
N ALA A 26 11.56 -9.22 -11.46
CA ALA A 26 12.71 -9.57 -10.65
C ALA A 26 14.04 -9.28 -11.36
N ALA A 27 14.09 -9.38 -12.68
CA ALA A 27 15.27 -9.07 -13.48
C ALA A 27 15.52 -7.56 -13.65
N LYS A 28 14.48 -6.75 -13.42
CA LYS A 28 14.53 -5.28 -13.52
C LYS A 28 13.75 -4.68 -12.33
N PRO A 29 14.30 -4.80 -11.10
CA PRO A 29 13.71 -4.15 -9.94
C PRO A 29 13.82 -2.63 -10.06
N ASP A 30 12.85 -1.92 -9.49
CA ASP A 30 12.80 -0.46 -9.52
C ASP A 30 13.97 0.17 -8.73
N CYS A 31 14.35 -0.48 -7.63
CA CYS A 31 15.52 -0.12 -6.83
C CYS A 31 16.13 -1.35 -6.17
N GLU A 32 17.34 -1.22 -5.61
CA GLU A 32 18.05 -2.32 -4.93
C GLU A 32 17.32 -2.85 -3.69
N GLN A 33 16.47 -2.05 -3.05
CA GLN A 33 15.72 -2.40 -1.87
C GLN A 33 14.44 -3.20 -2.20
N GLN A 34 14.00 -3.22 -3.46
CA GLN A 34 12.84 -3.98 -3.90
C GLN A 34 13.13 -5.47 -3.91
N GLN A 35 12.49 -6.22 -3.04
CA GLN A 35 12.78 -7.64 -2.83
C GLN A 35 11.86 -8.53 -3.66
N TRP A 36 12.48 -9.50 -4.32
CA TRP A 36 11.83 -10.46 -5.21
C TRP A 36 12.21 -11.90 -4.88
N ILE A 37 11.32 -12.82 -5.19
CA ILE A 37 11.60 -14.24 -5.31
C ILE A 37 11.01 -14.79 -6.61
N THR A 38 11.71 -15.73 -7.26
CA THR A 38 11.24 -16.41 -8.44
C THR A 38 11.01 -17.87 -8.11
N LEU A 39 9.80 -18.37 -8.40
CA LEU A 39 9.44 -19.77 -8.18
C LEU A 39 9.94 -20.67 -9.34
N GLY A 40 9.93 -21.98 -9.13
CA GLY A 40 10.43 -22.94 -10.12
C GLY A 40 9.66 -22.95 -11.45
N ASP A 41 8.42 -22.43 -11.48
CA ASP A 41 7.60 -22.22 -12.69
C ASP A 41 7.79 -20.83 -13.32
N SER A 42 8.81 -20.09 -12.91
CA SER A 42 9.12 -18.73 -13.33
C SER A 42 8.09 -17.67 -12.89
N THR A 43 7.23 -17.97 -11.92
CA THR A 43 6.38 -16.96 -11.29
C THR A 43 7.22 -16.03 -10.43
N GLU A 44 7.13 -14.73 -10.66
CA GLU A 44 7.86 -13.70 -9.94
C GLU A 44 6.97 -13.10 -8.85
N LEU A 45 7.42 -13.18 -7.60
CA LEU A 45 6.73 -12.58 -6.47
C LEU A 45 7.54 -11.39 -5.94
N VAL A 46 6.88 -10.26 -5.74
CA VAL A 46 7.46 -9.06 -5.13
C VAL A 46 7.02 -8.93 -3.67
N MET A 47 7.92 -8.43 -2.82
CA MET A 47 7.60 -8.20 -1.42
C MET A 47 6.72 -6.96 -1.27
N VAL A 48 5.61 -7.14 -0.55
CA VAL A 48 4.63 -6.10 -0.22
C VAL A 48 4.27 -6.15 1.26
N THR A 49 3.67 -5.10 1.77
CA THR A 49 3.19 -5.02 3.16
C THR A 49 1.80 -4.44 3.26
N SER A 50 1.02 -4.93 4.22
CA SER A 50 -0.32 -4.43 4.55
C SER A 50 -0.43 -4.21 6.06
N MET A 51 -0.93 -3.06 6.47
CA MET A 51 -1.25 -2.81 7.87
C MET A 51 -2.63 -3.35 8.21
N MET A 52 -2.74 -4.08 9.31
CA MET A 52 -3.99 -4.69 9.76
C MET A 52 -3.99 -4.94 11.27
N THR A 53 -5.09 -5.47 11.82
CA THR A 53 -5.08 -5.93 13.22
C THR A 53 -4.25 -7.20 13.36
N GLY A 54 -3.57 -7.38 14.50
CA GLY A 54 -2.85 -8.62 14.81
C GLY A 54 -3.73 -9.87 14.67
N LYS A 55 -4.99 -9.79 15.12
CA LYS A 55 -5.97 -10.89 14.94
C LYS A 55 -6.20 -11.25 13.46
N ARG A 56 -6.24 -10.25 12.57
CA ARG A 56 -6.35 -10.52 11.12
C ARG A 56 -5.06 -11.09 10.56
N ALA A 57 -3.91 -10.59 10.99
CA ALA A 57 -2.61 -11.14 10.59
C ALA A 57 -2.45 -12.61 11.01
N GLU A 58 -2.94 -12.99 12.18
CA GLU A 58 -2.97 -14.38 12.65
C GLU A 58 -3.84 -15.32 11.77
N SER A 59 -4.83 -14.79 11.06
CA SER A 59 -5.64 -15.59 10.14
C SER A 59 -4.91 -16.01 8.86
N PHE A 60 -3.77 -15.41 8.57
CA PHE A 60 -2.89 -15.88 7.49
C PHE A 60 -2.04 -17.05 7.99
N PRO A 61 -1.79 -18.08 7.16
CA PRO A 61 -1.06 -19.26 7.59
C PRO A 61 0.39 -18.94 8.00
N ASP A 62 0.87 -19.61 9.05
CA ASP A 62 2.29 -19.61 9.41
C ASP A 62 3.01 -20.71 8.62
N THR A 63 3.22 -20.44 7.35
CA THR A 63 3.91 -21.36 6.43
C THR A 63 4.99 -20.65 5.67
N THR A 64 6.07 -21.38 5.38
CA THR A 64 7.12 -20.96 4.45
C THR A 64 6.78 -21.27 3.00
N GLU A 65 5.68 -21.97 2.75
CA GLU A 65 5.21 -22.34 1.41
C GLU A 65 4.31 -21.26 0.81
N CYS A 66 4.21 -21.28 -0.51
CA CYS A 66 3.28 -20.45 -1.24
C CYS A 66 1.85 -21.01 -1.12
N PHE A 67 0.88 -20.12 -1.09
CA PHE A 67 -0.53 -20.49 -1.12
C PHE A 67 -1.35 -19.47 -1.93
N THR A 68 -2.58 -19.83 -2.29
CA THR A 68 -3.49 -18.95 -3.00
C THR A 68 -4.25 -18.06 -2.01
N MET A 69 -4.16 -16.74 -2.16
CA MET A 69 -4.88 -15.79 -1.34
C MET A 69 -6.37 -15.76 -1.71
N ASN A 70 -7.22 -16.26 -0.82
CA ASN A 70 -8.68 -16.32 -1.02
C ASN A 70 -9.45 -15.18 -0.34
N GLN A 71 -8.78 -14.31 0.38
CA GLN A 71 -9.36 -13.27 1.24
C GLN A 71 -9.61 -11.95 0.51
N GLY A 72 -10.23 -11.95 -0.64
CA GLY A 72 -10.60 -10.70 -1.33
C GLY A 72 -9.40 -9.86 -1.80
N LYS A 73 -9.63 -8.58 -2.08
CA LYS A 73 -8.59 -7.61 -2.44
C LYS A 73 -7.86 -7.13 -1.18
N LEU A 74 -6.53 -7.09 -1.21
CA LEU A 74 -5.72 -6.59 -0.10
C LEU A 74 -4.92 -5.36 -0.56
N TRP A 75 -5.14 -4.23 0.11
CA TRP A 75 -4.39 -3.00 -0.12
C TRP A 75 -3.00 -3.12 0.51
N VAL A 76 -1.98 -2.76 -0.26
CA VAL A 76 -0.58 -2.95 0.10
C VAL A 76 0.28 -1.78 -0.37
N THR A 77 1.46 -1.65 0.23
CA THR A 77 2.56 -0.82 -0.25
C THR A 77 3.85 -1.64 -0.30
N LEU A 78 4.90 -1.11 -0.90
CA LEU A 78 6.21 -1.75 -0.90
C LEU A 78 6.93 -1.45 0.44
N PRO A 79 7.52 -2.45 1.12
CA PRO A 79 8.14 -2.23 2.44
C PRO A 79 9.22 -1.17 2.45
N TYR A 80 10.10 -1.13 1.43
CA TYR A 80 11.17 -0.15 1.35
C TYR A 80 10.62 1.29 1.21
N ASP A 81 9.56 1.48 0.43
CA ASP A 81 8.94 2.76 0.20
C ASP A 81 8.21 3.26 1.47
N LEU A 82 7.52 2.36 2.18
CA LEU A 82 6.96 2.65 3.50
C LEU A 82 8.07 3.07 4.49
N GLU A 83 9.19 2.31 4.53
CA GLU A 83 10.32 2.63 5.41
C GLU A 83 10.93 4.00 5.07
N GLU A 84 11.10 4.31 3.79
CA GLU A 84 11.66 5.58 3.33
C GLU A 84 10.76 6.76 3.69
N HIS A 85 9.46 6.68 3.38
CA HIS A 85 8.49 7.71 3.75
C HIS A 85 8.38 7.90 5.26
N PHE A 86 8.40 6.80 6.02
CA PHE A 86 8.40 6.87 7.48
C PHE A 86 9.68 7.56 8.01
N ARG A 87 10.86 7.22 7.47
CA ARG A 87 12.15 7.82 7.88
C ARG A 87 12.25 9.31 7.54
N ARG A 88 11.85 9.72 6.34
CA ARG A 88 11.92 11.13 5.90
C ARG A 88 11.10 12.06 6.79
N ARG A 89 10.12 11.54 7.49
CA ARG A 89 9.13 12.29 8.26
C ARG A 89 9.07 11.84 9.72
N LEU A 90 10.21 11.35 10.23
CA LEU A 90 10.30 10.84 11.60
C LEU A 90 10.05 11.95 12.62
N PRO A 91 8.89 11.90 13.33
CA PRO A 91 8.94 12.22 14.74
C PRO A 91 9.60 11.03 15.44
N THR A 92 10.43 11.29 16.44
CA THR A 92 10.87 10.24 17.35
C THR A 92 9.62 9.70 18.02
N CYS A 93 9.17 8.48 17.67
CA CYS A 93 8.05 7.87 18.38
C CYS A 93 8.52 7.46 19.76
N ASN A 94 7.87 7.99 20.80
CA ASN A 94 8.22 7.72 22.19
C ASN A 94 7.60 6.41 22.69
N ASP A 95 6.49 5.99 22.06
CA ASP A 95 5.77 4.78 22.42
C ASP A 95 5.08 4.12 21.21
N SER A 96 4.46 2.97 21.47
CA SER A 96 3.74 2.19 20.45
C SER A 96 2.52 2.91 19.88
N THR A 97 1.89 3.80 20.66
CA THR A 97 0.68 4.54 20.24
C THR A 97 1.05 5.61 19.21
N GLU A 98 2.11 6.36 19.47
CA GLU A 98 2.63 7.36 18.53
C GLU A 98 3.10 6.72 17.23
N CYS A 99 3.87 5.63 17.33
CA CYS A 99 4.33 4.88 16.17
C CYS A 99 3.16 4.38 15.31
N ARG A 100 2.18 3.72 15.94
CA ARG A 100 0.97 3.24 15.27
C ARG A 100 0.20 4.38 14.60
N MET A 101 0.00 5.49 15.32
CA MET A 101 -0.71 6.65 14.78
C MET A 101 0.01 7.25 13.59
N ARG A 102 1.35 7.32 13.63
CA ARG A 102 2.13 7.82 12.49
C ARG A 102 2.00 6.92 11.26
N LEU A 103 1.99 5.60 11.42
CA LEU A 103 1.72 4.67 10.31
C LEU A 103 0.29 4.83 9.78
N VAL A 104 -0.69 5.00 10.66
CA VAL A 104 -2.09 5.25 10.29
C VAL A 104 -2.22 6.53 9.47
N GLN A 105 -1.54 7.61 9.86
CA GLN A 105 -1.49 8.86 9.12
C GLN A 105 -0.88 8.68 7.73
N LEU A 106 0.29 8.06 7.69
CA LEU A 106 1.09 7.86 6.49
C LEU A 106 0.35 7.02 5.43
N LEU A 107 -0.42 6.02 5.89
CA LEU A 107 -1.18 5.12 5.03
C LEU A 107 -2.61 5.60 4.73
N GLY A 108 -2.97 6.83 5.08
CA GLY A 108 -4.30 7.37 4.84
C GLY A 108 -5.43 6.67 5.60
N LEU A 109 -5.11 5.92 6.66
CA LEU A 109 -6.08 5.14 7.42
C LEU A 109 -6.87 6.00 8.41
N PRO A 110 -8.11 5.62 8.78
CA PRO A 110 -8.88 6.36 9.76
C PRO A 110 -8.20 6.37 11.14
N PRO A 111 -8.23 7.47 11.89
CA PRO A 111 -7.62 7.54 13.22
C PRO A 111 -8.25 6.56 14.23
N THR A 112 -9.47 6.11 13.95
CA THR A 112 -10.22 5.15 14.77
C THR A 112 -9.92 3.69 14.45
N CYS A 113 -9.12 3.39 13.41
CA CYS A 113 -8.77 2.00 13.09
C CYS A 113 -7.89 1.41 14.20
N ASN A 114 -8.04 0.10 14.44
CA ASN A 114 -7.28 -0.64 15.44
C ASN A 114 -6.15 -1.47 14.79
N TYR A 115 -5.58 -0.98 13.69
CA TYR A 115 -4.49 -1.66 13.02
C TYR A 115 -3.20 -1.45 13.81
N ASP A 116 -2.50 -2.52 14.10
CA ASP A 116 -1.34 -2.58 14.99
C ASP A 116 -0.23 -3.52 14.51
N CYS A 117 -0.46 -4.18 13.37
CA CYS A 117 0.43 -5.19 12.81
C CYS A 117 0.68 -4.92 11.33
N LEU A 118 1.91 -5.15 10.89
CA LEU A 118 2.31 -5.21 9.48
C LEU A 118 2.43 -6.68 9.07
N LEU A 119 1.65 -7.08 8.08
CA LEU A 119 1.80 -8.34 7.36
C LEU A 119 2.73 -8.10 6.18
N ILE A 120 3.93 -8.67 6.20
CA ILE A 120 4.92 -8.57 5.13
C ILE A 120 4.93 -9.91 4.39
N PHE A 121 4.75 -9.88 3.07
CA PHE A 121 4.62 -11.08 2.27
C PHE A 121 5.04 -10.83 0.82
N TYR A 122 5.38 -11.90 0.12
CA TYR A 122 5.59 -11.89 -1.32
C TYR A 122 4.27 -12.18 -2.04
N ALA A 123 3.97 -11.46 -3.11
CA ALA A 123 2.79 -11.65 -3.94
C ALA A 123 3.14 -11.69 -5.43
N ASP A 124 2.46 -12.53 -6.19
CA ASP A 124 2.61 -12.62 -7.63
C ASP A 124 2.42 -11.24 -8.29
N ALA A 125 3.47 -10.73 -8.91
CA ALA A 125 3.50 -9.39 -9.49
C ALA A 125 2.40 -9.18 -10.54
N LYS A 126 2.03 -10.22 -11.31
CA LYS A 126 0.93 -10.18 -12.29
C LYS A 126 -0.45 -10.03 -11.65
N SER A 127 -0.54 -10.34 -10.36
CA SER A 127 -1.77 -10.23 -9.57
C SER A 127 -1.86 -8.91 -8.79
N ILE A 128 -0.90 -8.00 -8.98
CA ILE A 128 -0.89 -6.67 -8.38
C ILE A 128 -1.35 -5.63 -9.39
N ILE A 129 -2.12 -4.67 -8.93
CA ILE A 129 -2.52 -3.50 -9.70
C ILE A 129 -2.28 -2.22 -8.89
N ARG A 130 -2.04 -1.11 -9.56
CA ARG A 130 -2.14 0.22 -8.98
C ARG A 130 -3.62 0.63 -8.98
N PRO A 131 -4.20 1.09 -7.88
CA PRO A 131 -5.61 1.49 -7.84
C PRO A 131 -5.82 2.89 -8.42
N THR A 132 -5.51 3.05 -9.69
CA THR A 132 -5.59 4.28 -10.50
C THR A 132 -6.43 4.02 -11.75
N PRO A 133 -6.87 5.02 -12.50
CA PRO A 133 -7.65 4.78 -13.72
C PRO A 133 -6.98 3.83 -14.71
N ASP A 134 -5.66 3.89 -14.87
CA ASP A 134 -4.90 3.04 -15.79
C ASP A 134 -4.39 1.72 -15.19
N ASN A 135 -4.48 1.51 -13.91
CA ASN A 135 -4.19 0.33 -13.10
C ASN A 135 -2.87 -0.44 -13.35
N GLU A 136 -2.00 0.08 -14.18
CA GLU A 136 -0.71 -0.52 -14.44
C GLU A 136 0.28 -0.23 -13.30
N THR A 137 1.41 -0.96 -13.25
CA THR A 137 2.36 -0.88 -12.14
C THR A 137 3.79 -0.65 -12.59
N THR A 138 4.04 -0.53 -13.90
CA THR A 138 5.38 -0.62 -14.49
C THR A 138 6.05 0.71 -14.73
N ASP A 139 5.37 1.81 -14.46
CA ASP A 139 5.87 3.17 -14.53
C ASP A 139 5.84 3.93 -13.18
N HIS A 140 6.15 5.21 -13.20
CA HIS A 140 6.33 6.06 -12.03
C HIS A 140 5.26 7.14 -11.88
N GLU A 141 4.20 7.10 -12.65
CA GLU A 141 3.10 8.07 -12.57
C GLU A 141 1.74 7.38 -12.67
N ALA A 142 0.68 8.11 -12.42
CA ALA A 142 -0.70 7.66 -12.55
C ALA A 142 -1.49 8.63 -13.43
N GLU A 143 -2.30 8.12 -14.35
CA GLU A 143 -3.18 8.93 -15.19
C GLU A 143 -4.50 9.23 -14.49
N LEU A 144 -5.07 10.39 -14.80
CA LEU A 144 -6.38 10.81 -14.31
C LEU A 144 -7.55 10.18 -15.06
N CYS A 145 -7.30 9.61 -16.22
CA CYS A 145 -8.30 9.06 -17.13
C CYS A 145 -8.07 7.58 -17.38
N PHE A 146 -9.15 6.84 -17.56
CA PHE A 146 -9.07 5.45 -17.98
C PHE A 146 -8.53 5.36 -19.42
N PRO A 147 -7.57 4.46 -19.68
CA PRO A 147 -7.20 4.11 -21.04
C PRO A 147 -8.35 3.39 -21.76
N ASP A 148 -8.34 3.41 -23.09
CA ASP A 148 -9.35 2.72 -23.90
C ASP A 148 -9.43 1.22 -23.60
N ALA A 149 -8.30 0.62 -23.22
CA ALA A 149 -8.17 -0.79 -22.86
C ALA A 149 -8.76 -1.15 -21.47
N ALA A 150 -9.12 -0.16 -20.64
CA ALA A 150 -9.69 -0.41 -19.33
C ALA A 150 -11.03 -1.14 -19.45
N THR A 151 -11.14 -2.31 -18.80
CA THR A 151 -12.35 -3.13 -18.86
C THR A 151 -13.53 -2.47 -18.15
N ALA A 152 -14.75 -2.76 -18.60
CA ALA A 152 -15.98 -2.26 -17.96
C ALA A 152 -16.06 -2.68 -16.48
N GLU A 153 -15.62 -3.91 -16.15
CA GLU A 153 -15.59 -4.44 -14.80
C GLU A 153 -14.65 -3.63 -13.89
N TYR A 154 -13.46 -3.25 -14.40
CA TYR A 154 -12.53 -2.42 -13.63
C TYR A 154 -13.08 -1.00 -13.40
N ARG A 155 -13.69 -0.40 -14.43
CA ARG A 155 -14.33 0.92 -14.32
C ARG A 155 -15.44 0.90 -13.28
N GLU A 156 -16.32 -0.10 -13.31
CA GLU A 156 -17.40 -0.26 -12.33
C GLU A 156 -16.87 -0.44 -10.90
N TRP A 157 -15.82 -1.27 -10.73
CA TRP A 157 -15.18 -1.43 -9.43
C TRP A 157 -14.58 -0.10 -8.93
N PHE A 158 -13.89 0.63 -9.81
CA PHE A 158 -13.27 1.91 -9.47
C PHE A 158 -14.31 2.94 -9.04
N GLU A 159 -15.39 3.10 -9.78
CA GLU A 159 -16.50 4.01 -9.45
C GLU A 159 -17.17 3.66 -8.12
N LYS A 160 -17.42 2.38 -7.85
CA LYS A 160 -17.92 1.91 -6.55
C LYS A 160 -16.96 2.24 -5.42
N ASN A 161 -15.66 2.11 -5.67
CA ASN A 161 -14.64 2.44 -4.68
C ASN A 161 -14.58 3.97 -4.43
N VAL A 162 -14.72 4.81 -5.45
CA VAL A 162 -14.88 6.26 -5.32
C VAL A 162 -16.07 6.60 -4.39
N GLN A 163 -17.24 6.02 -4.66
CA GLN A 163 -18.43 6.26 -3.83
C GLN A 163 -18.22 5.83 -2.37
N SER A 164 -17.62 4.66 -2.16
CA SER A 164 -17.37 4.17 -0.79
C SER A 164 -16.28 4.96 -0.06
N SER A 165 -15.28 5.49 -0.78
CA SER A 165 -14.18 6.23 -0.18
C SER A 165 -14.59 7.62 0.32
N TYR A 166 -15.50 8.31 -0.34
CA TYR A 166 -15.83 9.68 0.04
C TYR A 166 -17.24 9.85 0.63
N HIS A 167 -18.19 9.01 0.23
CA HIS A 167 -19.61 9.18 0.55
C HIS A 167 -20.18 8.11 1.49
N SER A 168 -19.30 7.33 2.15
CA SER A 168 -19.72 6.35 3.15
C SER A 168 -19.67 6.90 4.59
N ASN A 169 -20.18 6.10 5.53
CA ASN A 169 -20.03 6.40 6.96
C ASN A 169 -18.59 6.25 7.47
N PHE A 170 -17.73 5.62 6.68
CA PHE A 170 -16.31 5.38 6.99
C PHE A 170 -15.47 5.81 5.79
N PRO A 171 -15.37 7.12 5.52
CA PRO A 171 -14.66 7.61 4.35
C PRO A 171 -13.15 7.44 4.48
N TYR A 172 -12.46 7.39 3.32
CA TYR A 172 -11.00 7.29 3.21
C TYR A 172 -10.46 8.37 2.26
N PRO A 173 -9.30 8.98 2.55
CA PRO A 173 -8.63 9.90 1.64
C PRO A 173 -7.88 9.14 0.54
N TRP A 174 -8.59 8.40 -0.32
CA TRP A 174 -8.01 7.68 -1.43
C TRP A 174 -7.65 8.62 -2.56
N THR A 175 -6.37 8.82 -2.84
CA THR A 175 -5.91 9.82 -3.82
C THR A 175 -6.31 9.50 -5.26
N ARG A 176 -6.42 8.21 -5.60
CA ARG A 176 -6.54 7.70 -6.98
C ARG A 176 -5.33 8.01 -7.86
N LEU A 177 -4.24 8.50 -7.25
CA LEU A 177 -2.99 8.92 -7.87
C LEU A 177 -1.82 7.97 -7.58
N GLY A 178 -2.13 6.74 -7.11
CA GLY A 178 -1.14 5.68 -6.91
C GLY A 178 -0.30 5.80 -5.65
N TYR A 179 -0.62 6.71 -4.74
CA TYR A 179 0.00 6.87 -3.44
C TYR A 179 -1.04 7.05 -2.33
N THR A 180 -0.68 6.71 -1.10
CA THR A 180 -1.53 6.94 0.07
C THR A 180 -1.53 8.41 0.47
N TYR A 181 -2.61 8.89 1.08
CA TYR A 181 -2.68 10.26 1.58
C TYR A 181 -2.11 10.34 3.00
N ASP A 182 -0.94 10.95 3.16
CA ASP A 182 -0.39 11.27 4.49
C ASP A 182 -1.11 12.48 5.08
N TRP A 183 -2.04 12.22 6.03
CA TRP A 183 -2.83 13.28 6.65
C TRP A 183 -2.22 13.90 7.92
N ASN A 184 -0.93 13.70 8.15
CA ASN A 184 -0.23 14.45 9.18
C ASN A 184 -0.06 15.92 8.75
N CYS A 185 -0.65 16.84 9.51
CA CYS A 185 -0.62 18.27 9.20
C CYS A 185 0.78 18.93 9.33
N ASP A 186 1.72 18.26 9.99
CA ASP A 186 3.09 18.75 10.17
C ASP A 186 4.00 18.37 8.99
N THR A 187 3.48 17.66 7.99
CA THR A 187 4.25 17.30 6.80
C THR A 187 4.08 18.32 5.68
N PRO A 188 5.14 18.63 4.91
CA PRO A 188 5.07 19.63 3.83
C PRO A 188 4.31 19.13 2.60
N SER A 189 4.03 17.83 2.50
CA SER A 189 3.33 17.18 1.39
C SER A 189 2.45 16.04 1.92
N HIS A 190 1.29 15.86 1.32
CA HIS A 190 0.39 14.76 1.62
C HIS A 190 0.72 13.46 0.87
N ILE A 191 1.72 13.46 -0.01
CA ILE A 191 2.13 12.26 -0.76
C ILE A 191 2.74 11.24 0.19
N GLY A 192 2.07 10.13 0.38
CA GLY A 192 2.54 8.97 1.14
C GLY A 192 3.19 7.92 0.23
N PRO A 193 3.47 6.71 0.75
CA PRO A 193 4.02 5.61 -0.05
C PRO A 193 3.08 5.16 -1.17
N GLY A 194 3.66 4.53 -2.19
CA GLY A 194 2.93 3.96 -3.31
C GLY A 194 1.89 2.94 -2.86
N GLU A 195 0.73 2.99 -3.48
CA GLU A 195 -0.43 2.19 -3.11
C GLU A 195 -0.76 1.18 -4.19
N PHE A 196 -0.95 -0.07 -3.80
CA PHE A 196 -1.26 -1.18 -4.69
C PHE A 196 -2.36 -2.07 -4.11
N ILE A 197 -2.92 -2.93 -4.97
CA ILE A 197 -3.88 -3.97 -4.57
C ILE A 197 -3.40 -5.32 -5.06
N VAL A 198 -3.28 -6.29 -4.15
CA VAL A 198 -3.15 -7.70 -4.47
C VAL A 198 -4.54 -8.28 -4.72
N LYS A 199 -4.77 -8.82 -5.92
CA LYS A 199 -6.07 -9.40 -6.30
C LYS A 199 -6.33 -10.73 -5.60
N LYS A 200 -7.61 -11.06 -5.39
CA LYS A 200 -8.02 -12.40 -4.96
C LYS A 200 -7.51 -13.45 -5.96
N GLY A 201 -7.04 -14.57 -5.46
CA GLY A 201 -6.48 -15.65 -6.28
C GLY A 201 -4.96 -15.53 -6.50
N ALA A 202 -4.32 -14.46 -6.03
CA ALA A 202 -2.88 -14.31 -6.14
C ALA A 202 -2.13 -15.42 -5.40
N THR A 203 -1.03 -15.88 -5.97
CA THR A 203 -0.04 -16.69 -5.25
C THR A 203 0.73 -15.79 -4.30
N VAL A 204 0.77 -16.16 -3.03
CA VAL A 204 1.44 -15.39 -1.99
C VAL A 204 2.30 -16.27 -1.09
N LYS A 205 3.33 -15.69 -0.46
CA LYS A 205 4.18 -16.34 0.53
C LYS A 205 4.41 -15.38 1.70
N ILE A 206 4.00 -15.78 2.90
CA ILE A 206 4.23 -14.93 4.08
C ILE A 206 5.72 -14.88 4.40
N ALA A 207 6.24 -13.68 4.55
CA ALA A 207 7.60 -13.44 5.01
C ALA A 207 7.62 -13.17 6.51
N ARG A 208 6.69 -12.33 7.00
CA ARG A 208 6.71 -11.90 8.40
C ARG A 208 5.38 -11.28 8.82
N LYS A 209 5.04 -11.48 10.10
CA LYS A 209 4.03 -10.71 10.85
C LYS A 209 4.74 -9.98 11.97
N VAL A 210 4.58 -8.66 12.06
CA VAL A 210 5.30 -7.86 13.04
C VAL A 210 4.40 -6.75 13.58
N ASP A 211 4.37 -6.55 14.88
CA ASP A 211 3.70 -5.39 15.46
C ASP A 211 4.42 -4.08 15.10
N CYS A 212 3.66 -2.98 15.00
CA CYS A 212 4.18 -1.69 14.54
C CYS A 212 5.34 -1.16 15.39
N TRP A 213 5.32 -1.43 16.72
CA TRP A 213 6.36 -0.95 17.63
C TRP A 213 7.68 -1.71 17.46
N THR A 214 7.61 -3.02 17.32
CA THR A 214 8.79 -3.86 17.02
C THR A 214 9.39 -3.48 15.64
N TRP A 215 8.53 -3.32 14.63
CA TRP A 215 8.98 -2.84 13.32
C TRP A 215 9.71 -1.50 13.41
N TYR A 216 9.16 -0.53 14.14
CA TYR A 216 9.78 0.78 14.34
C TYR A 216 11.14 0.70 15.04
N LYS A 217 11.25 -0.09 16.11
CA LYS A 217 12.53 -0.26 16.82
C LYS A 217 13.62 -0.83 15.91
N GLU A 218 13.28 -1.80 15.08
CA GLU A 218 14.21 -2.37 14.11
C GLU A 218 14.61 -1.35 13.04
N LEU A 219 13.63 -0.58 12.52
CA LEU A 219 13.88 0.48 11.56
C LEU A 219 14.82 1.56 12.13
N SER A 220 14.66 1.91 13.39
CA SER A 220 15.48 2.92 14.09
C SER A 220 16.92 2.45 14.34
N THR A 221 17.17 1.13 14.35
CA THR A 221 18.51 0.57 14.55
C THR A 221 19.28 0.36 13.24
N LYS A 222 18.58 0.31 12.11
CA LYS A 222 19.20 0.27 10.77
C LYS A 222 19.68 1.70 10.42
N LYS A 223 20.98 1.96 10.61
CA LYS A 223 21.63 3.20 10.14
C LYS A 223 21.91 3.17 8.65
#